data_d2ccd4f96799f022efb7dacbbbd4bb7a
#
_entry.id   d2ccd4f96799f022efb7dacbbbd4bb7a
#
_cell.length_a   1.000
_cell.length_b   1.000
_cell.length_c   1.000
_cell.angle_alpha   90.00
_cell.angle_beta   90.00
_cell.angle_gamma   90.00
#
_symmetry.space_group_name_H-M   'P 1'
#
loop_
_entity.id
_entity.type
_entity.pdbx_description
1 polymer ?
#
loop_
_entity_poly.entity_id
_entity_poly.type
_entity_poly.pdbx_seq_one_letter_code
_entity_poly.pdbx_strand_id
1 'polypeptide(L)'
;AIAALGMAPFFNQMAMMVVQIVMNNILRYYGAQSHYGSEIPLACAGIITKVNMIFFSLVIGLSQGLQPIVSFNYGARKFRRVREAYLKAVLIATMISTLSFLCFQLIPRQIIGIFGSGSEEYFHFAEQYFRIFLFFTFLNGLQPITANYFTSIGKAAKGIFISLTRQIIF
;
A
#
# COMPACT_ATOMS: atom_id res chain seq x y z
N ALA A 1 -9.91 6.21 26.49
CA ALA A 1 -8.60 6.34 25.77
C ALA A 1 -8.40 5.17 24.80
N ILE A 2 -8.54 3.89 25.19
CA ILE A 2 -8.29 2.70 24.33
C ILE A 2 -9.24 2.67 23.13
N ALA A 3 -10.55 2.91 23.34
CA ALA A 3 -11.54 2.95 22.26
C ALA A 3 -11.21 4.03 21.20
N ALA A 4 -10.77 5.20 21.61
CA ALA A 4 -10.39 6.28 20.70
C ALA A 4 -9.16 5.94 19.83
N LEU A 5 -8.22 5.17 20.37
CA LEU A 5 -7.06 4.67 19.60
C LEU A 5 -7.46 3.59 18.58
N GLY A 6 -8.46 2.75 18.94
CA GLY A 6 -8.98 1.72 18.05
C GLY A 6 -9.89 2.25 16.93
N MET A 7 -10.54 3.39 17.12
CA MET A 7 -11.43 3.99 16.12
C MET A 7 -10.68 4.40 14.84
N ALA A 8 -9.45 4.87 14.97
CA ALA A 8 -8.65 5.30 13.82
C ALA A 8 -8.37 4.17 12.80
N PRO A 9 -7.80 3.02 13.19
CA PRO A 9 -7.65 1.90 12.28
C PRO A 9 -8.98 1.33 11.80
N PHE A 10 -10.05 1.40 12.61
CA PHE A 10 -11.39 0.98 12.20
C PHE A 10 -11.90 1.82 11.02
N PHE A 11 -11.91 3.15 11.14
CA PHE A 11 -12.36 4.02 10.04
C PHE A 11 -11.47 3.89 8.81
N ASN A 12 -10.17 3.70 9.00
CA ASN A 12 -9.25 3.45 7.89
C ASN A 12 -9.62 2.17 7.13
N GLN A 13 -9.92 1.09 7.84
CA GLN A 13 -10.33 -0.18 7.24
C GLN A 13 -11.70 -0.09 6.55
N MET A 14 -12.65 0.63 7.15
CA MET A 14 -13.95 0.89 6.54
C MET A 14 -13.81 1.69 5.23
N ALA A 15 -12.98 2.73 5.22
CA ALA A 15 -12.70 3.50 4.02
C ALA A 15 -12.09 2.63 2.90
N MET A 16 -11.12 1.77 3.23
CA MET A 16 -10.55 0.83 2.26
C MET A 16 -11.60 -0.13 1.69
N MET A 17 -12.51 -0.63 2.53
CA MET A 17 -13.59 -1.52 2.09
C MET A 17 -14.53 -0.82 1.12
N VAL A 18 -14.92 0.43 1.41
CA VAL A 18 -15.77 1.24 0.51
C VAL A 18 -15.08 1.47 -0.83
N VAL A 19 -13.81 1.88 -0.82
CA VAL A 19 -13.01 2.07 -2.05
C VAL A 19 -12.95 0.78 -2.87
N GLN A 20 -12.73 -0.38 -2.23
CA GLN A 20 -12.68 -1.67 -2.91
C GLN A 20 -14.03 -2.03 -3.57
N ILE A 21 -15.15 -1.79 -2.87
CA ILE A 21 -16.50 -2.04 -3.40
C ILE A 21 -16.77 -1.13 -4.61
N VAL A 22 -16.47 0.16 -4.49
CA VAL A 22 -16.67 1.14 -5.58
C VAL A 22 -15.81 0.77 -6.78
N MET A 23 -14.53 0.44 -6.56
CA MET A 23 -13.61 0.04 -7.63
C MET A 23 -14.10 -1.21 -8.37
N ASN A 24 -14.53 -2.24 -7.64
CA ASN A 24 -15.06 -3.46 -8.25
C ASN A 24 -16.32 -3.19 -9.08
N ASN A 25 -17.23 -2.33 -8.59
CA ASN A 25 -18.42 -1.95 -9.34
C ASN A 25 -18.09 -1.15 -10.62
N ILE A 26 -17.14 -0.22 -10.54
CA ILE A 26 -16.69 0.56 -11.70
C ILE A 26 -16.03 -0.37 -12.73
N LEU A 27 -15.14 -1.25 -12.30
CA LEU A 27 -14.48 -2.20 -13.20
C LEU A 27 -15.47 -3.14 -13.87
N ARG A 28 -16.51 -3.58 -13.16
CA ARG A 28 -17.57 -4.41 -13.73
C ARG A 28 -18.41 -3.65 -14.74
N TYR A 29 -18.82 -2.42 -14.41
CA TYR A 29 -19.67 -1.59 -15.26
C TYR A 29 -18.97 -1.19 -16.56
N TYR A 30 -17.79 -0.60 -16.47
CA TYR A 30 -17.02 -0.18 -17.65
C TYR A 30 -16.40 -1.36 -18.39
N GLY A 31 -16.01 -2.43 -17.68
CA GLY A 31 -15.53 -3.65 -18.29
C GLY A 31 -16.57 -4.28 -19.21
N ALA A 32 -17.85 -4.35 -18.78
CA ALA A 32 -18.95 -4.87 -19.60
C ALA A 32 -19.17 -4.06 -20.89
N GLN A 33 -18.82 -2.78 -20.92
CA GLN A 33 -18.91 -1.91 -22.09
C GLN A 33 -17.66 -1.93 -22.97
N SER A 34 -16.58 -2.55 -22.49
CA SER A 34 -15.32 -2.64 -23.20
C SER A 34 -15.21 -3.95 -23.99
N HIS A 35 -14.26 -4.01 -24.92
CA HIS A 35 -13.90 -5.21 -25.65
C HIS A 35 -13.49 -6.40 -24.74
N TYR A 36 -12.99 -6.10 -23.52
CA TYR A 36 -12.49 -7.11 -22.57
C TYR A 36 -13.58 -7.79 -21.74
N GLY A 37 -14.82 -7.31 -21.78
CA GLY A 37 -15.90 -7.82 -20.93
C GLY A 37 -15.72 -7.47 -19.45
N SER A 38 -16.63 -7.94 -18.59
CA SER A 38 -16.59 -7.63 -17.15
C SER A 38 -15.65 -8.51 -16.34
N GLU A 39 -15.32 -9.69 -16.84
CA GLU A 39 -14.56 -10.70 -16.08
C GLU A 39 -13.05 -10.42 -16.07
N ILE A 40 -12.47 -10.05 -17.23
CA ILE A 40 -11.03 -9.81 -17.35
C ILE A 40 -10.56 -8.65 -16.46
N PRO A 41 -11.19 -7.44 -16.47
CA PRO A 41 -10.78 -6.36 -15.59
C PRO A 41 -10.88 -6.71 -14.10
N LEU A 42 -11.93 -7.43 -13.72
CA LEU A 42 -12.14 -7.83 -12.33
C LEU A 42 -11.10 -8.86 -11.85
N ALA A 43 -10.80 -9.86 -12.68
CA ALA A 43 -9.77 -10.85 -12.39
C ALA A 43 -8.38 -10.22 -12.28
N CYS A 44 -8.04 -9.32 -13.22
CA CYS A 44 -6.79 -8.56 -13.20
C CYS A 44 -6.65 -7.69 -11.95
N ALA A 45 -7.71 -6.98 -11.56
CA ALA A 45 -7.73 -6.17 -10.33
C ALA A 45 -7.48 -7.03 -9.09
N GLY A 46 -8.07 -8.23 -9.04
CA GLY A 46 -7.85 -9.19 -7.95
C GLY A 46 -6.39 -9.63 -7.83
N ILE A 47 -5.74 -9.93 -8.94
CA ILE A 47 -4.31 -10.33 -8.95
C ILE A 47 -3.43 -9.16 -8.55
N ILE A 48 -3.65 -7.98 -9.12
CA ILE A 48 -2.86 -6.78 -8.82
C ILE A 48 -2.98 -6.41 -7.35
N THR A 49 -4.18 -6.51 -6.78
CA THR A 49 -4.40 -6.29 -5.35
C THR A 49 -3.60 -7.28 -4.50
N LYS A 50 -3.54 -8.56 -4.88
CA LYS A 50 -2.73 -9.57 -4.17
C LYS A 50 -1.23 -9.26 -4.24
N VAL A 51 -0.72 -8.90 -5.42
CA VAL A 51 0.69 -8.51 -5.59
C VAL A 51 1.02 -7.28 -4.76
N ASN A 52 0.15 -6.28 -4.79
CA ASN A 52 0.30 -5.06 -4.00
C ASN A 52 0.27 -5.37 -2.49
N MET A 53 -0.57 -6.30 -2.04
CA MET A 53 -0.64 -6.73 -0.65
C MET A 53 0.68 -7.38 -0.18
N ILE A 54 1.33 -8.18 -1.01
CA ILE A 54 2.65 -8.76 -0.70
C ILE A 54 3.69 -7.65 -0.51
N PHE A 55 3.75 -6.68 -1.43
CA PHE A 55 4.61 -5.53 -1.28
C PHE A 55 4.33 -4.75 0.01
N PHE A 56 3.06 -4.43 0.26
CA PHE A 56 2.68 -3.70 1.47
C PHE A 56 2.99 -4.46 2.75
N SER A 57 2.92 -5.79 2.76
CA SER A 57 3.24 -6.59 3.95
C SER A 57 4.70 -6.41 4.38
N LEU A 58 5.63 -6.27 3.44
CA LEU A 58 7.04 -5.99 3.74
C LEU A 58 7.21 -4.60 4.37
N VAL A 59 6.58 -3.59 3.80
CA VAL A 59 6.66 -2.22 4.31
C VAL A 59 5.97 -2.08 5.67
N ILE A 60 4.82 -2.73 5.86
CA ILE A 60 4.10 -2.76 7.13
C ILE A 60 4.93 -3.47 8.20
N GLY A 61 5.54 -4.61 7.88
CA GLY A 61 6.43 -5.33 8.79
C GLY A 61 7.59 -4.46 9.26
N LEU A 62 8.26 -3.76 8.35
CA LEU A 62 9.31 -2.79 8.67
C LEU A 62 8.78 -1.66 9.56
N SER A 63 7.61 -1.14 9.25
CA SER A 63 6.96 -0.04 9.98
C SER A 63 6.57 -0.45 11.41
N GLN A 64 6.05 -1.66 11.58
CA GLN A 64 5.72 -2.22 12.90
C GLN A 64 6.96 -2.53 13.73
N GLY A 65 8.03 -3.02 13.10
CA GLY A 65 9.33 -3.22 13.77
C GLY A 65 9.98 -1.93 14.23
N LEU A 66 9.76 -0.81 13.52
CA LEU A 66 10.24 0.51 13.92
C LEU A 66 9.54 1.04 15.18
N GLN A 67 8.27 0.71 15.39
CA GLN A 67 7.43 1.25 16.44
C GLN A 67 8.01 1.06 17.86
N PRO A 68 8.39 -0.16 18.32
CA PRO A 68 8.98 -0.34 19.65
C PRO A 68 10.31 0.37 19.80
N ILE A 69 11.14 0.40 18.75
CA ILE A 69 12.45 1.07 18.77
C ILE A 69 12.28 2.57 19.01
N VAL A 70 11.36 3.20 18.26
CA VAL A 70 11.06 4.63 18.40
C VAL A 70 10.46 4.94 19.75
N SER A 71 9.44 4.19 20.18
CA SER A 71 8.73 4.42 21.45
C SER A 71 9.67 4.32 22.65
N PHE A 72 10.51 3.30 22.71
CA PHE A 72 11.45 3.10 23.79
C PHE A 72 12.52 4.22 23.84
N ASN A 73 13.14 4.55 22.71
CA ASN A 73 14.16 5.59 22.67
C ASN A 73 13.58 7.00 22.88
N TYR A 74 12.34 7.25 22.46
CA TYR A 74 11.65 8.51 22.70
C TYR A 74 11.35 8.69 24.18
N GLY A 75 10.82 7.65 24.88
CA GLY A 75 10.62 7.68 26.33
C GLY A 75 11.91 7.87 27.11
N ALA A 76 13.01 7.28 26.64
CA ALA A 76 14.36 7.46 27.20
C ALA A 76 15.02 8.81 26.82
N ARG A 77 14.31 9.72 26.14
CA ARG A 77 14.80 11.04 25.63
C ARG A 77 16.03 10.94 24.71
N LYS A 78 16.27 9.79 24.09
CA LYS A 78 17.39 9.57 23.16
C LYS A 78 16.99 9.96 21.74
N PHE A 79 16.67 11.22 21.52
CA PHE A 79 16.11 11.76 20.26
C PHE A 79 17.01 11.53 19.04
N ARG A 80 18.31 11.51 19.22
CA ARG A 80 19.25 11.18 18.13
C ARG A 80 19.03 9.75 17.62
N ARG A 81 18.85 8.76 18.50
CA ARG A 81 18.57 7.36 18.12
C ARG A 81 17.21 7.22 17.45
N VAL A 82 16.21 7.96 17.92
CA VAL A 82 14.87 8.02 17.29
C VAL A 82 14.97 8.49 15.84
N ARG A 83 15.71 9.59 15.61
CA ARG A 83 15.93 10.14 14.27
C ARG A 83 16.71 9.16 13.39
N GLU A 84 17.77 8.56 13.87
CA GLU A 84 18.59 7.57 13.15
C GLU A 84 17.77 6.34 12.76
N ALA A 85 16.95 5.80 13.68
CA ALA A 85 16.07 4.67 13.41
C ALA A 85 15.03 5.03 12.32
N TYR A 86 14.41 6.19 12.42
CA TYR A 86 13.44 6.65 11.42
C TYR A 86 14.07 6.82 10.03
N LEU A 87 15.22 7.48 9.94
CA LEU A 87 15.92 7.68 8.65
C LEU A 87 16.36 6.37 8.02
N LYS A 88 16.84 5.41 8.81
CA LYS A 88 17.17 4.07 8.31
C LYS A 88 15.93 3.33 7.81
N ALA A 89 14.81 3.41 8.53
CA ALA A 89 13.57 2.78 8.10
C ALA A 89 13.04 3.42 6.80
N VAL A 90 13.09 4.74 6.68
CA VAL A 90 12.75 5.46 5.44
C VAL A 90 13.62 5.00 4.28
N LEU A 91 14.94 4.91 4.48
CA LEU A 91 15.87 4.46 3.44
C LEU A 91 15.56 3.03 2.98
N ILE A 92 15.38 2.10 3.93
CA ILE A 92 15.03 0.71 3.63
C ILE A 92 13.67 0.62 2.91
N ALA A 93 12.66 1.35 3.39
CA ALA A 93 11.34 1.38 2.74
C ALA A 93 11.42 1.94 1.32
N THR A 94 12.23 2.99 1.09
CA THR A 94 12.45 3.57 -0.23
C THR A 94 13.15 2.57 -1.16
N MET A 95 14.16 1.85 -0.67
CA MET A 95 14.82 0.80 -1.45
C MET A 95 13.85 -0.32 -1.84
N ILE A 96 13.07 -0.83 -0.88
CA ILE A 96 12.04 -1.86 -1.14
C ILE A 96 11.02 -1.34 -2.16
N SER A 97 10.52 -0.14 -1.99
CA SER A 97 9.51 0.47 -2.86
C SER A 97 10.04 0.70 -4.27
N THR A 98 11.27 1.19 -4.40
CA THR A 98 11.91 1.41 -5.71
C THR A 98 12.19 0.09 -6.42
N LEU A 99 12.70 -0.92 -5.70
CA LEU A 99 12.92 -2.24 -6.27
C LEU A 99 11.61 -2.87 -6.74
N SER A 100 10.56 -2.81 -5.92
CA SER A 100 9.23 -3.30 -6.28
C SER A 100 8.67 -2.57 -7.49
N PHE A 101 8.80 -1.23 -7.54
CA PHE A 101 8.40 -0.43 -8.69
C PHE A 101 9.13 -0.88 -9.97
N LEU A 102 10.44 -1.07 -9.91
CA LEU A 102 11.22 -1.56 -11.05
C LEU A 102 10.76 -2.94 -11.50
N CYS A 103 10.53 -3.88 -10.57
CA CYS A 103 9.98 -5.20 -10.89
C CYS A 103 8.61 -5.09 -11.57
N PHE A 104 7.73 -4.22 -11.07
CA PHE A 104 6.38 -4.04 -11.60
C PHE A 104 6.37 -3.38 -12.99
N GLN A 105 7.36 -2.56 -13.31
CA GLN A 105 7.48 -1.92 -14.63
C GLN A 105 8.21 -2.78 -15.66
N LEU A 106 9.24 -3.55 -15.25
CA LEU A 106 10.09 -4.29 -16.16
C LEU A 106 9.57 -5.70 -16.46
N ILE A 107 8.99 -6.38 -15.47
CA ILE A 107 8.57 -7.78 -15.57
C ILE A 107 7.11 -8.03 -15.17
N PRO A 108 6.14 -7.18 -15.58
CA PRO A 108 4.75 -7.34 -15.17
C PRO A 108 4.16 -8.68 -15.60
N ARG A 109 4.43 -9.12 -16.84
CA ARG A 109 3.87 -10.36 -17.41
C ARG A 109 4.27 -11.60 -16.61
N GLN A 110 5.54 -11.68 -16.21
CA GLN A 110 6.04 -12.81 -15.40
C GLN A 110 5.38 -12.83 -14.02
N ILE A 111 5.24 -11.66 -13.39
CA ILE A 111 4.59 -11.54 -12.09
C ILE A 111 3.12 -11.95 -12.19
N ILE A 112 2.39 -11.45 -13.18
CA ILE A 112 0.98 -11.81 -13.41
C ILE A 112 0.84 -13.30 -13.67
N GLY A 113 1.75 -13.90 -14.48
CA GLY A 113 1.75 -15.32 -14.82
C GLY A 113 1.95 -16.27 -13.63
N ILE A 114 2.54 -15.79 -12.52
CA ILE A 114 2.64 -16.58 -11.28
C ILE A 114 1.27 -16.75 -10.60
N PHE A 115 0.40 -15.75 -10.72
CA PHE A 115 -0.88 -15.67 -10.01
C PHE A 115 -2.09 -16.07 -10.86
N GLY A 116 -1.94 -16.10 -12.18
CA GLY A 116 -3.03 -16.46 -13.08
C GLY A 116 -2.56 -16.76 -14.48
N SER A 117 -3.36 -17.56 -15.19
CA SER A 117 -3.20 -17.85 -16.61
C SER A 117 -4.45 -17.41 -17.35
N GLY A 118 -4.30 -16.92 -18.57
CA GLY A 118 -5.41 -16.42 -19.37
C GLY A 118 -5.03 -16.27 -20.85
N SER A 119 -5.93 -15.68 -21.62
CA SER A 119 -5.72 -15.35 -23.02
C SER A 119 -4.66 -14.24 -23.20
N GLU A 120 -4.18 -14.04 -24.42
CA GLU A 120 -3.29 -12.92 -24.74
C GLU A 120 -3.95 -11.56 -24.44
N GLU A 121 -5.27 -11.44 -24.64
CA GLU A 121 -6.04 -10.24 -24.28
C GLU A 121 -6.03 -9.97 -22.78
N TYR A 122 -6.13 -11.01 -21.97
CA TYR A 122 -6.01 -10.94 -20.52
C TYR A 122 -4.63 -10.39 -20.10
N PHE A 123 -3.54 -10.93 -20.66
CA PHE A 123 -2.20 -10.45 -20.34
C PHE A 123 -1.97 -9.02 -20.82
N HIS A 124 -2.45 -8.65 -21.99
CA HIS A 124 -2.33 -7.30 -22.51
C HIS A 124 -3.02 -6.25 -21.61
N PHE A 125 -4.27 -6.53 -21.22
CA PHE A 125 -5.00 -5.68 -20.28
C PHE A 125 -4.31 -5.62 -18.92
N ALA A 126 -3.93 -6.78 -18.38
CA ALA A 126 -3.31 -6.90 -17.08
C ALA A 126 -1.98 -6.12 -17.00
N GLU A 127 -1.13 -6.17 -18.03
CA GLU A 127 0.14 -5.44 -18.08
C GLU A 127 -0.08 -3.92 -18.06
N GLN A 128 -1.03 -3.40 -18.86
CA GLN A 128 -1.35 -1.97 -18.87
C GLN A 128 -1.90 -1.52 -17.53
N TYR A 129 -2.88 -2.25 -16.99
CA TYR A 129 -3.47 -1.94 -15.70
C TYR A 129 -2.45 -2.02 -14.57
N PHE A 130 -1.57 -3.02 -14.58
CA PHE A 130 -0.51 -3.22 -13.62
C PHE A 130 0.47 -2.04 -13.59
N ARG A 131 0.92 -1.58 -14.76
CA ARG A 131 1.83 -0.45 -14.88
C ARG A 131 1.21 0.86 -14.38
N ILE A 132 -0.04 1.10 -14.73
CA ILE A 132 -0.76 2.32 -14.32
C ILE A 132 -1.04 2.30 -12.82
N PHE A 133 -1.63 1.22 -12.32
CA PHE A 133 -2.06 1.12 -10.92
C PHE A 133 -0.89 1.13 -9.94
N LEU A 134 0.21 0.47 -10.30
CA LEU A 134 1.40 0.38 -9.45
C LEU A 134 2.45 1.46 -9.74
N PHE A 135 2.13 2.44 -10.58
CA PHE A 135 3.06 3.51 -10.92
C PHE A 135 3.56 4.28 -9.71
N PHE A 136 2.69 4.59 -8.75
CA PHE A 136 3.04 5.32 -7.53
C PHE A 136 3.54 4.44 -6.37
N THR A 137 3.83 3.16 -6.61
CA THR A 137 4.31 2.24 -5.56
C THR A 137 5.57 2.75 -4.86
N PHE A 138 6.46 3.46 -5.57
CA PHE A 138 7.69 4.01 -5.00
C PHE A 138 7.43 5.09 -3.93
N LEU A 139 6.28 5.78 -3.95
CA LEU A 139 5.87 6.75 -2.92
C LEU A 139 5.08 6.10 -1.79
N ASN A 140 4.36 5.02 -2.08
CA ASN A 140 3.46 4.38 -1.13
C ASN A 140 4.17 3.76 0.07
N GLY A 141 5.45 3.42 -0.03
CA GLY A 141 6.22 2.86 1.07
C GLY A 141 6.53 3.84 2.21
N LEU A 142 6.57 5.14 1.93
CA LEU A 142 6.91 6.16 2.93
C LEU A 142 5.78 6.43 3.93
N GLN A 143 4.53 6.33 3.48
CA GLN A 143 3.37 6.70 4.27
C GLN A 143 3.20 5.82 5.53
N PRO A 144 3.24 4.47 5.48
CA PRO A 144 3.10 3.65 6.68
C PRO A 144 4.21 3.89 7.70
N ILE A 145 5.45 4.10 7.24
CA ILE A 145 6.60 4.39 8.08
C ILE A 145 6.38 5.70 8.84
N THR A 146 5.96 6.75 8.14
CA THR A 146 5.75 8.07 8.72
C THR A 146 4.54 8.09 9.66
N ALA A 147 3.44 7.44 9.28
CA ALA A 147 2.25 7.35 10.11
C ALA A 147 2.52 6.63 11.43
N ASN A 148 3.21 5.48 11.38
CA ASN A 148 3.59 4.72 12.57
C ASN A 148 4.64 5.44 13.41
N TYR A 149 5.56 6.18 12.80
CA TYR A 149 6.48 7.03 13.53
C TYR A 149 5.75 8.06 14.41
N PHE A 150 4.77 8.78 13.85
CA PHE A 150 3.99 9.74 14.64
C PHE A 150 3.15 9.08 15.74
N THR A 151 2.60 7.91 15.48
CA THR A 151 1.90 7.11 16.49
C THR A 151 2.85 6.69 17.63
N SER A 152 4.07 6.29 17.29
CA SER A 152 5.08 5.84 18.25
C SER A 152 5.57 6.94 19.21
N ILE A 153 5.54 8.19 18.79
CA ILE A 153 5.89 9.35 19.62
C ILE A 153 4.67 10.00 20.32
N GLY A 154 3.52 9.30 20.33
CA GLY A 154 2.29 9.76 20.99
C GLY A 154 1.50 10.85 20.23
N LYS A 155 1.87 11.16 18.98
CA LYS A 155 1.17 12.14 18.13
C LYS A 155 0.25 11.44 17.12
N ALA A 156 -0.60 10.52 17.62
CA ALA A 156 -1.46 9.66 16.79
C ALA A 156 -2.34 10.44 15.80
N ALA A 157 -2.87 11.60 16.20
CA ALA A 157 -3.70 12.44 15.32
C ALA A 157 -2.98 12.83 14.01
N LYS A 158 -1.66 13.13 14.07
CA LYS A 158 -0.87 13.42 12.87
C LYS A 158 -0.67 12.18 11.99
N GLY A 159 -0.45 11.02 12.59
CA GLY A 159 -0.35 9.75 11.87
C GLY A 159 -1.66 9.39 11.14
N ILE A 160 -2.79 9.57 11.81
CA ILE A 160 -4.13 9.36 11.25
C ILE A 160 -4.37 10.31 10.07
N PHE A 161 -4.07 11.60 10.24
CA PHE A 161 -4.22 12.59 9.18
C PHE A 161 -3.44 12.21 7.92
N ILE A 162 -2.17 11.80 8.06
CA ILE A 162 -1.34 11.34 6.94
C ILE A 162 -1.94 10.10 6.28
N SER A 163 -2.45 9.14 7.07
CA SER A 163 -3.09 7.94 6.54
C SER A 163 -4.36 8.23 5.76
N LEU A 164 -5.23 9.09 6.28
CA LEU A 164 -6.50 9.46 5.64
C LEU A 164 -6.28 10.32 4.40
N THR A 165 -5.34 11.26 4.44
CA THR A 165 -5.01 12.11 3.27
C THR A 165 -4.63 11.27 2.06
N ARG A 166 -3.83 10.21 2.26
CA ARG A 166 -3.49 9.30 1.17
C ARG A 166 -4.73 8.61 0.59
N GLN A 167 -5.63 8.13 1.42
CA GLN A 167 -6.82 7.38 0.96
C GLN A 167 -7.84 8.24 0.24
N ILE A 168 -7.85 9.55 0.51
CA ILE A 168 -8.78 10.50 -0.13
C ILE A 168 -8.21 11.01 -1.45
N ILE A 169 -6.88 11.16 -1.55
CA ILE A 169 -6.23 11.76 -2.73
C ILE A 169 -5.82 10.70 -3.75
N PHE A 170 -5.47 9.49 -3.31
CA PHE A 170 -4.97 8.37 -4.13
C PHE A 170 -5.83 7.13 -3.97
#